data_0558fa0bb48a8421bdf6da4be18f1227
#
_entry.id   0558fa0bb48a8421bdf6da4be18f1227
#
_cell.length_a   1.000
_cell.length_b   1.000
_cell.length_c   1.000
_cell.angle_alpha   90.00
_cell.angle_beta   90.00
_cell.angle_gamma   90.00
#
_symmetry.space_group_name_H-M   'P 1'
#
loop_
_entity.id
_entity.type
_entity.pdbx_description
1 polymer ?
#
loop_
_entity_poly.entity_id
_entity_poly.type
_entity_poly.pdbx_seq_one_letter_code
_entity_poly.pdbx_strand_id
1 'polypeptide(L)'
;QVRDDARAKTLVFTWELTLDYSPVKYPVRMYVTLPDGGELLQWNIEADLPAGWLVTDLKFPNVVIERPEDGRIITTEGWGVEKPLDIATFEARYPSHASAMQFLVVHNAEGAFYYGTEDRRGCGKTYSAQCTPTTVALSDAIPASAGWIADGTFRLPWVSVTGFTPKGWEDAVVRWYRPF
;
A
#
# COMPACT_ATOMS: atom_id res chain seq x y z
N GLN A 1 0.62 19.63 -3.18
CA GLN A 1 1.37 20.51 -2.29
C GLN A 1 2.55 19.75 -1.72
N VAL A 2 3.71 20.37 -1.64
CA VAL A 2 4.88 19.85 -0.92
C VAL A 2 4.89 20.45 0.48
N ARG A 3 5.06 19.61 1.49
CA ARG A 3 5.36 20.01 2.87
C ARG A 3 6.76 19.52 3.19
N ASP A 4 7.60 20.45 3.60
CA ASP A 4 8.97 20.16 4.02
C ASP A 4 9.07 20.51 5.51
N ASP A 5 9.28 19.52 6.33
CA ASP A 5 9.56 19.70 7.75
C ASP A 5 10.96 19.15 8.07
N ALA A 6 11.48 19.46 9.26
CA ALA A 6 12.84 19.10 9.66
C ALA A 6 13.07 17.57 9.78
N ARG A 7 12.05 16.73 9.57
CA ARG A 7 12.12 15.28 9.77
C ARG A 7 11.60 14.46 8.58
N ALA A 8 10.94 15.09 7.62
CA ALA A 8 10.36 14.38 6.48
C ALA A 8 10.01 15.31 5.32
N LYS A 9 10.01 14.77 4.11
CA LYS A 9 9.46 15.43 2.92
C LYS A 9 8.15 14.75 2.56
N THR A 10 7.05 15.52 2.51
CA THR A 10 5.72 15.00 2.24
C THR A 10 5.11 15.66 1.01
N LEU A 11 4.70 14.83 0.04
CA LEU A 11 3.81 15.23 -1.04
C LEU A 11 2.36 15.01 -0.59
N VAL A 12 1.54 16.05 -0.71
CA VAL A 12 0.10 15.97 -0.42
C VAL A 12 -0.67 16.12 -1.72
N PHE A 13 -1.39 15.08 -2.07
CA PHE A 13 -2.35 15.08 -3.18
C PHE A 13 -3.73 15.28 -2.60
N THR A 14 -4.47 16.25 -3.12
CA THR A 14 -5.82 16.54 -2.67
C THR A 14 -6.77 16.52 -3.87
N TRP A 15 -7.88 15.80 -3.73
CA TRP A 15 -8.99 15.84 -4.67
C TRP A 15 -10.31 15.91 -3.91
N GLU A 16 -11.38 16.12 -4.62
CA GLU A 16 -12.71 16.30 -4.05
C GLU A 16 -13.61 15.13 -4.46
N LEU A 17 -14.17 14.45 -3.48
CA LEU A 17 -15.27 13.51 -3.70
C LEU A 17 -16.56 14.32 -3.91
N THR A 18 -17.20 14.10 -5.06
CA THR A 18 -18.51 14.68 -5.39
C THR A 18 -19.56 13.59 -5.38
N LEU A 19 -20.74 13.92 -4.89
CA LEU A 19 -21.89 13.02 -4.87
C LEU A 19 -22.95 13.57 -5.79
N ASP A 20 -23.53 12.73 -6.63
CA ASP A 20 -24.51 13.15 -7.66
C ASP A 20 -25.73 13.92 -7.11
N TYR A 21 -26.04 13.74 -5.83
CA TYR A 21 -27.17 14.35 -5.15
C TYR A 21 -26.80 15.47 -4.15
N SER A 22 -25.53 15.85 -4.08
CA SER A 22 -25.05 16.88 -3.14
C SER A 22 -24.11 17.86 -3.83
N PRO A 23 -24.33 19.17 -3.67
CA PRO A 23 -23.38 20.18 -4.15
C PRO A 23 -22.12 20.27 -3.28
N VAL A 24 -22.13 19.61 -2.12
CA VAL A 24 -20.99 19.62 -1.18
C VAL A 24 -19.87 18.73 -1.70
N LYS A 25 -18.67 19.24 -1.64
CA LYS A 25 -17.45 18.55 -2.00
C LYS A 25 -16.73 18.12 -0.74
N TYR A 26 -16.27 16.88 -0.74
CA TYR A 26 -15.56 16.29 0.40
C TYR A 26 -14.11 16.05 0.03
N PRO A 27 -13.14 16.72 0.68
CA PRO A 27 -11.74 16.56 0.35
C PRO A 27 -11.24 15.16 0.75
N VAL A 28 -10.50 14.55 -0.17
CA VAL A 28 -9.70 13.34 0.05
C VAL A 28 -8.23 13.73 -0.09
N ARG A 29 -7.39 13.32 0.85
CA ARG A 29 -5.98 13.67 0.89
C ARG A 29 -5.13 12.42 0.99
N MET A 30 -4.22 12.27 0.05
CA MET A 30 -3.18 11.23 0.09
C MET A 30 -1.86 11.89 0.47
N TYR A 31 -1.17 11.27 1.39
CA TYR A 31 0.15 11.68 1.86
C TYR A 31 1.18 10.67 1.39
N VAL A 32 2.23 11.15 0.72
CA VAL A 32 3.40 10.35 0.37
C VAL A 32 4.60 10.98 1.05
N THR A 33 5.12 10.32 2.07
CA THR A 33 6.16 10.86 2.95
C THR A 33 7.44 10.06 2.82
N LEU A 34 8.55 10.73 2.62
CA LEU A 34 9.89 10.18 2.79
C LEU A 34 10.45 10.74 4.11
N PRO A 35 10.60 9.93 5.16
CA PRO A 35 11.27 10.33 6.39
C PRO A 35 12.72 10.71 6.13
N ASP A 36 13.28 11.63 6.91
CA ASP A 36 14.69 12.01 6.82
C ASP A 36 15.58 10.82 7.14
N GLY A 37 16.53 10.52 6.25
CA GLY A 37 17.34 9.31 6.31
C GLY A 37 16.59 8.00 6.09
N GLY A 38 15.29 8.07 5.76
CA GLY A 38 14.46 6.91 5.43
C GLY A 38 14.70 6.39 4.01
N GLU A 39 14.44 5.11 3.80
CA GLU A 39 14.57 4.41 2.51
C GLU A 39 13.21 3.99 1.95
N LEU A 40 12.15 4.10 2.75
CA LEU A 40 10.79 3.74 2.38
C LEU A 40 9.93 4.99 2.23
N LEU A 41 9.19 5.06 1.13
CA LEU A 41 8.06 5.96 1.00
C LEU A 41 6.90 5.44 1.84
N GLN A 42 6.35 6.29 2.69
CA GLN A 42 5.18 6.01 3.51
C GLN A 42 3.94 6.61 2.86
N TRP A 43 2.89 5.81 2.74
CA TRP A 43 1.63 6.17 2.12
C TRP A 43 0.52 6.19 3.17
N ASN A 44 -0.24 7.25 3.23
CA ASN A 44 -1.43 7.35 4.07
C ASN A 44 -2.54 8.13 3.35
N ILE A 45 -3.79 7.94 3.79
CA ILE A 45 -4.96 8.56 3.20
C ILE A 45 -5.95 8.97 4.29
N GLU A 46 -6.56 10.14 4.09
CA GLU A 46 -7.69 10.61 4.85
C GLU A 46 -8.79 11.15 3.93
N ALA A 47 -10.03 11.09 4.38
CA ALA A 47 -11.17 11.62 3.65
C ALA A 47 -12.17 12.26 4.63
N ASP A 48 -12.59 13.48 4.34
CA ASP A 48 -13.72 14.07 5.04
C ASP A 48 -15.01 13.44 4.49
N LEU A 49 -15.93 13.04 5.36
CA LEU A 49 -17.12 12.28 5.01
C LEU A 49 -18.38 13.06 5.36
N PRO A 50 -19.46 12.89 4.59
CA PRO A 50 -20.76 13.35 5.00
C PRO A 50 -21.18 12.73 6.34
N ALA A 51 -21.98 13.45 7.12
CA ALA A 51 -22.50 12.94 8.38
C ALA A 51 -23.25 11.61 8.19
N GLY A 52 -22.91 10.60 8.99
CA GLY A 52 -23.52 9.27 8.93
C GLY A 52 -22.95 8.35 7.83
N TRP A 53 -21.97 8.79 7.07
CA TRP A 53 -21.33 7.96 6.05
C TRP A 53 -20.18 7.15 6.64
N LEU A 54 -19.95 6.00 6.01
CA LEU A 54 -18.86 5.07 6.34
C LEU A 54 -18.06 4.74 5.08
N VAL A 55 -16.76 4.55 5.24
CA VAL A 55 -15.95 3.86 4.24
C VAL A 55 -16.11 2.36 4.51
N THR A 56 -16.57 1.60 3.52
CA THR A 56 -16.75 0.13 3.64
C THR A 56 -15.55 -0.63 3.14
N ASP A 57 -14.98 -0.15 2.03
CA ASP A 57 -13.81 -0.74 1.39
C ASP A 57 -12.88 0.36 0.90
N LEU A 58 -11.59 0.12 1.05
CA LEU A 58 -10.53 0.99 0.57
C LEU A 58 -9.47 0.16 -0.15
N LYS A 59 -9.21 0.45 -1.42
CA LYS A 59 -8.05 -0.11 -2.13
C LYS A 59 -6.94 0.94 -2.17
N PHE A 60 -5.93 0.77 -1.30
CA PHE A 60 -4.91 1.81 -1.10
C PHE A 60 -3.62 1.29 -0.43
N PRO A 61 -2.43 1.76 -0.89
CA PRO A 61 -2.24 2.43 -2.18
C PRO A 61 -2.38 1.46 -3.34
N ASN A 62 -2.62 1.98 -4.53
CA ASN A 62 -2.50 1.21 -5.77
C ASN A 62 -1.26 1.72 -6.50
N VAL A 63 -0.18 0.96 -6.40
CA VAL A 63 1.12 1.33 -6.95
C VAL A 63 1.38 0.53 -8.20
N VAL A 64 1.62 1.23 -9.30
CA VAL A 64 1.91 0.61 -10.59
C VAL A 64 3.39 0.84 -10.91
N ILE A 65 4.10 -0.25 -11.17
CA ILE A 65 5.48 -0.22 -11.62
C ILE A 65 5.60 -0.82 -13.03
N GLU A 66 6.64 -0.46 -13.75
CA GLU A 66 7.01 -1.15 -14.97
C GLU A 66 7.33 -2.61 -14.66
N ARG A 67 6.89 -3.52 -15.53
CA ARG A 67 7.17 -4.95 -15.36
C ARG A 67 8.63 -5.21 -15.67
N PRO A 68 9.42 -5.69 -14.70
CA PRO A 68 10.82 -6.02 -14.96
C PRO A 68 10.94 -7.24 -15.88
N GLU A 69 11.92 -7.21 -16.76
CA GLU A 69 12.29 -8.36 -17.58
C GLU A 69 12.74 -9.53 -16.68
N ASP A 70 12.32 -10.74 -17.01
CA ASP A 70 12.53 -11.94 -16.18
C ASP A 70 12.08 -11.79 -14.71
N GLY A 71 11.12 -10.89 -14.51
CA GLY A 71 10.62 -10.52 -13.19
C GLY A 71 9.88 -11.66 -12.48
N ARG A 72 10.03 -11.68 -11.17
CA ARG A 72 9.37 -12.59 -10.24
C ARG A 72 8.69 -11.79 -9.13
N ILE A 73 7.74 -12.43 -8.46
CA ILE A 73 7.07 -11.85 -7.29
C ILE A 73 7.13 -12.81 -6.11
N ILE A 74 7.53 -12.29 -4.95
CA ILE A 74 7.34 -12.95 -3.66
C ILE A 74 5.97 -12.53 -3.15
N THR A 75 5.11 -13.51 -2.94
CA THR A 75 3.75 -13.32 -2.43
C THR A 75 3.65 -13.80 -0.99
N THR A 76 2.63 -13.34 -0.30
CA THR A 76 2.38 -13.69 1.11
C THR A 76 1.60 -14.99 1.27
N GLU A 77 1.38 -15.76 0.22
CA GLU A 77 0.71 -17.06 0.29
C GLU A 77 1.47 -18.04 1.19
N GLY A 78 0.76 -18.66 2.11
CA GLY A 78 1.33 -19.59 3.06
C GLY A 78 2.48 -18.96 3.85
N TRP A 79 3.67 -19.51 3.66
CA TRP A 79 4.94 -19.05 4.27
C TRP A 79 5.77 -18.15 3.35
N GLY A 80 5.16 -17.67 2.27
CA GLY A 80 5.82 -16.96 1.18
C GLY A 80 6.10 -17.87 0.00
N VAL A 81 5.67 -17.45 -1.18
CA VAL A 81 5.86 -18.17 -2.45
C VAL A 81 6.43 -17.23 -3.50
N GLU A 82 7.46 -17.67 -4.18
CA GLU A 82 7.99 -16.99 -5.34
C GLU A 82 7.30 -17.48 -6.62
N LYS A 83 6.80 -16.56 -7.43
CA LYS A 83 6.11 -16.84 -8.69
C LYS A 83 6.70 -16.01 -9.84
N PRO A 84 6.74 -16.52 -11.08
CA PRO A 84 7.04 -15.68 -12.23
C PRO A 84 5.89 -14.69 -12.50
N LEU A 85 6.22 -13.51 -13.04
CA LEU A 85 5.23 -12.44 -13.34
C LEU A 85 4.36 -12.71 -14.57
N ASP A 86 4.58 -13.78 -15.32
CA ASP A 86 3.72 -14.24 -16.41
C ASP A 86 2.45 -14.97 -15.92
N ILE A 87 2.47 -15.42 -14.68
CA ILE A 87 1.29 -15.96 -14.03
C ILE A 87 0.46 -14.78 -13.51
N ALA A 88 -0.67 -14.54 -14.15
CA ALA A 88 -1.58 -13.45 -13.86
C ALA A 88 -1.96 -13.30 -12.38
N THR A 89 -2.72 -12.36 -12.05
CA THR A 89 -3.36 -11.92 -10.80
C THR A 89 -3.18 -12.83 -9.57
N PHE A 90 -2.58 -12.26 -8.55
CA PHE A 90 -2.49 -12.82 -7.20
C PHE A 90 -3.43 -12.07 -6.26
N GLU A 91 -4.13 -12.81 -5.41
CA GLU A 91 -4.85 -12.26 -4.26
C GLU A 91 -4.68 -13.17 -3.04
N ALA A 92 -4.36 -12.58 -1.88
CA ALA A 92 -4.34 -13.30 -0.61
C ALA A 92 -4.86 -12.43 0.54
N ARG A 93 -5.79 -12.98 1.30
CA ARG A 93 -6.35 -12.33 2.49
C ARG A 93 -5.41 -12.51 3.69
N TYR A 94 -5.03 -11.42 4.31
CA TYR A 94 -4.27 -11.35 5.56
C TYR A 94 -5.17 -10.84 6.70
N PRO A 95 -5.04 -11.31 7.98
CA PRO A 95 -4.36 -12.55 8.32
C PRO A 95 -5.22 -13.77 7.99
N SER A 96 -4.59 -14.81 7.51
CA SER A 96 -5.25 -16.10 7.29
C SER A 96 -4.21 -17.23 7.22
N HIS A 97 -4.67 -18.48 7.17
CA HIS A 97 -3.80 -19.61 6.87
C HIS A 97 -3.15 -19.52 5.48
N ALA A 98 -3.73 -18.71 4.58
CA ALA A 98 -3.22 -18.49 3.24
C ALA A 98 -2.24 -17.30 3.15
N SER A 99 -2.18 -16.44 4.18
CA SER A 99 -1.26 -15.28 4.21
C SER A 99 -0.97 -14.87 5.64
N ALA A 100 0.29 -14.99 6.05
CA ALA A 100 0.78 -14.66 7.39
C ALA A 100 1.68 -13.41 7.43
N MET A 101 2.00 -12.83 6.28
CA MET A 101 2.91 -11.67 6.16
C MET A 101 2.22 -10.49 5.48
N GLN A 102 2.77 -9.29 5.70
CA GLN A 102 2.17 -8.03 5.27
C GLN A 102 3.00 -7.33 4.19
N PHE A 103 3.48 -8.07 3.20
CA PHE A 103 4.27 -7.49 2.11
C PHE A 103 4.15 -8.29 0.79
N LEU A 104 4.53 -7.64 -0.29
CA LEU A 104 4.81 -8.21 -1.61
C LEU A 104 6.17 -7.69 -2.08
N VAL A 105 6.92 -8.49 -2.84
CA VAL A 105 8.17 -8.02 -3.44
C VAL A 105 8.21 -8.44 -4.90
N VAL A 106 8.36 -7.48 -5.81
CA VAL A 106 8.65 -7.72 -7.22
C VAL A 106 10.15 -7.57 -7.43
N HIS A 107 10.79 -8.55 -8.06
CA HIS A 107 12.24 -8.54 -8.21
C HIS A 107 12.72 -9.19 -9.51
N ASN A 108 13.94 -8.87 -9.89
CA ASN A 108 14.74 -9.52 -10.93
C ASN A 108 16.22 -9.42 -10.57
N ALA A 109 17.12 -9.65 -11.53
CA ALA A 109 18.58 -9.55 -11.31
C ALA A 109 19.07 -8.13 -10.99
N GLU A 110 18.30 -7.08 -11.32
CA GLU A 110 18.69 -5.68 -11.11
C GLU A 110 18.29 -5.15 -9.71
N GLY A 111 17.36 -5.83 -9.04
CA GLY A 111 16.92 -5.43 -7.70
C GLY A 111 15.52 -5.88 -7.35
N ALA A 112 15.00 -5.29 -6.26
CA ALA A 112 13.71 -5.63 -5.70
C ALA A 112 12.90 -4.39 -5.32
N PHE A 113 11.65 -4.35 -5.75
CA PHE A 113 10.64 -3.38 -5.34
C PHE A 113 9.79 -4.00 -4.23
N TYR A 114 9.82 -3.38 -3.06
CA TYR A 114 9.09 -3.78 -1.87
C TYR A 114 7.78 -2.99 -1.75
N TYR A 115 6.71 -3.67 -1.42
CA TYR A 115 5.41 -3.12 -1.05
C TYR A 115 4.96 -3.80 0.25
N GLY A 116 4.62 -3.03 1.27
CA GLY A 116 4.18 -3.58 2.55
C GLY A 116 3.25 -2.65 3.32
N THR A 117 2.74 -3.14 4.45
CA THR A 117 1.95 -2.35 5.39
C THR A 117 2.51 -2.46 6.80
N GLU A 118 2.64 -1.32 7.49
CA GLU A 118 3.10 -1.26 8.88
C GLU A 118 1.90 -1.25 9.85
N ASP A 119 1.10 -2.29 9.78
CA ASP A 119 -0.07 -2.48 10.63
C ASP A 119 0.22 -3.45 11.78
N ARG A 120 0.61 -2.90 12.93
CA ARG A 120 0.89 -3.69 14.15
C ARG A 120 -0.34 -4.33 14.79
N ARG A 121 -1.54 -3.94 14.38
CA ARG A 121 -2.79 -4.54 14.88
C ARG A 121 -3.19 -5.79 14.11
N GLY A 122 -2.57 -6.03 12.95
CA GLY A 122 -2.89 -7.17 12.10
C GLY A 122 -4.30 -7.13 11.52
N CYS A 123 -4.82 -5.94 11.19
CA CYS A 123 -6.16 -5.78 10.64
C CYS A 123 -6.28 -6.51 9.29
N GLY A 124 -7.48 -7.05 9.04
CA GLY A 124 -7.75 -7.77 7.80
C GLY A 124 -7.56 -6.90 6.58
N LYS A 125 -6.86 -7.43 5.57
CA LYS A 125 -6.66 -6.82 4.25
C LYS A 125 -6.43 -7.90 3.20
N THR A 126 -6.64 -7.59 1.93
CA THR A 126 -6.36 -8.49 0.83
C THR A 126 -5.26 -7.89 -0.03
N TYR A 127 -4.08 -8.50 -0.01
CA TYR A 127 -3.00 -8.14 -0.91
C TYR A 127 -3.29 -8.63 -2.31
N SER A 128 -3.03 -7.80 -3.30
CA SER A 128 -3.17 -8.19 -4.70
C SER A 128 -2.01 -7.68 -5.57
N ALA A 129 -1.66 -8.49 -6.56
CA ALA A 129 -0.80 -8.12 -7.67
C ALA A 129 -1.51 -8.41 -8.98
N GLN A 130 -1.58 -7.44 -9.88
CA GLN A 130 -2.14 -7.60 -11.22
C GLN A 130 -1.04 -7.36 -12.24
N CYS A 131 -0.68 -8.40 -12.98
CA CYS A 131 0.35 -8.33 -14.01
C CYS A 131 -0.27 -8.14 -15.39
N THR A 132 0.29 -7.20 -16.14
CA THR A 132 0.05 -7.02 -17.58
C THR A 132 1.35 -7.31 -18.35
N PRO A 133 1.37 -7.28 -19.68
CA PRO A 133 2.62 -7.41 -20.42
C PRO A 133 3.68 -6.35 -20.09
N THR A 134 3.26 -5.17 -19.62
CA THR A 134 4.16 -4.01 -19.42
C THR A 134 4.19 -3.50 -17.96
N THR A 135 3.25 -3.88 -17.12
CA THR A 135 3.14 -3.33 -15.75
C THR A 135 2.80 -4.38 -14.70
N VAL A 136 3.12 -4.06 -13.46
CA VAL A 136 2.65 -4.77 -12.26
C VAL A 136 1.98 -3.75 -11.35
N ALA A 137 0.70 -3.96 -11.04
CA ALA A 137 -0.04 -3.16 -10.08
C ALA A 137 -0.12 -3.90 -8.74
N LEU A 138 0.38 -3.29 -7.69
CA LEU A 138 0.37 -3.81 -6.32
C LEU A 138 -0.60 -2.99 -5.46
N SER A 139 -1.42 -3.66 -4.67
CA SER A 139 -2.37 -2.97 -3.79
C SER A 139 -2.81 -3.87 -2.64
N ASP A 140 -3.38 -3.24 -1.62
CA ASP A 140 -4.17 -3.92 -0.60
C ASP A 140 -5.60 -3.36 -0.56
N ALA A 141 -6.57 -4.26 -0.53
CA ALA A 141 -7.97 -3.94 -0.30
C ALA A 141 -8.27 -4.12 1.20
N ILE A 142 -8.77 -3.08 1.82
CA ILE A 142 -8.92 -2.94 3.25
C ILE A 142 -10.41 -2.79 3.56
N PRO A 143 -11.06 -3.75 4.23
CA PRO A 143 -12.40 -3.54 4.78
C PRO A 143 -12.29 -2.51 5.92
N ALA A 144 -12.81 -1.32 5.69
CA ALA A 144 -12.66 -0.23 6.62
C ALA A 144 -13.56 -0.41 7.86
N SER A 145 -13.11 0.13 8.99
CA SER A 145 -13.84 0.11 10.24
C SER A 145 -14.43 1.48 10.58
N ALA A 146 -15.64 1.50 11.10
CA ALA A 146 -16.26 2.73 11.59
C ALA A 146 -15.41 3.42 12.68
N GLY A 147 -14.61 2.66 13.43
CA GLY A 147 -13.69 3.19 14.44
C GLY A 147 -12.51 3.99 13.88
N TRP A 148 -12.35 4.04 12.55
CA TRP A 148 -11.31 4.85 11.89
C TRP A 148 -11.86 6.22 11.43
N ILE A 149 -13.08 6.54 11.82
CA ILE A 149 -13.72 7.83 11.56
C ILE A 149 -13.80 8.59 12.89
N ALA A 150 -13.18 9.76 12.93
CA ALA A 150 -13.26 10.69 14.03
C ALA A 150 -13.61 12.07 13.49
N ASP A 151 -14.57 12.74 14.12
CA ASP A 151 -15.02 14.09 13.76
C ASP A 151 -15.39 14.24 12.26
N GLY A 152 -16.01 13.19 11.68
CA GLY A 152 -16.38 13.17 10.27
C GLY A 152 -15.23 12.93 9.31
N THR A 153 -14.02 12.68 9.80
CA THR A 153 -12.85 12.37 8.96
C THR A 153 -12.44 10.92 9.13
N PHE A 154 -12.44 10.18 8.03
CA PHE A 154 -11.82 8.86 7.93
C PHE A 154 -10.31 9.02 7.86
N ARG A 155 -9.57 8.18 8.60
CA ARG A 155 -8.10 8.09 8.52
C ARG A 155 -7.66 6.63 8.58
N LEU A 156 -6.80 6.25 7.63
CA LEU A 156 -6.15 4.95 7.69
C LEU A 156 -5.20 4.91 8.91
N PRO A 157 -5.37 3.95 9.85
CA PRO A 157 -4.64 3.97 11.12
C PRO A 157 -3.21 3.43 11.07
N TRP A 158 -2.70 3.11 9.89
CA TRP A 158 -1.31 2.70 9.62
C TRP A 158 -0.79 3.34 8.35
N VAL A 159 0.46 3.11 8.03
CA VAL A 159 1.06 3.48 6.75
C VAL A 159 1.30 2.23 5.89
N SER A 160 1.05 2.34 4.60
CA SER A 160 1.61 1.42 3.63
C SER A 160 2.97 1.95 3.19
N VAL A 161 3.88 1.07 2.84
CA VAL A 161 5.26 1.45 2.53
C VAL A 161 5.72 0.85 1.20
N THR A 162 6.55 1.60 0.48
CA THR A 162 7.20 1.12 -0.74
C THR A 162 8.67 1.54 -0.76
N GLY A 163 9.51 0.69 -1.35
CA GLY A 163 10.93 0.99 -1.51
C GLY A 163 11.58 0.16 -2.59
N PHE A 164 12.79 0.52 -2.95
CA PHE A 164 13.60 -0.22 -3.93
C PHE A 164 15.00 -0.48 -3.36
N THR A 165 15.51 -1.69 -3.58
CA THR A 165 16.89 -2.06 -3.29
C THR A 165 17.52 -2.76 -4.49
N PRO A 166 18.79 -2.43 -4.86
CA PRO A 166 19.50 -3.13 -5.92
C PRO A 166 20.07 -4.49 -5.49
N LYS A 167 19.81 -4.93 -4.24
CA LYS A 167 20.44 -6.14 -3.67
C LYS A 167 19.56 -7.39 -3.72
N GLY A 168 18.35 -7.30 -4.24
CA GLY A 168 17.42 -8.43 -4.32
C GLY A 168 16.38 -8.47 -3.19
N TRP A 169 15.49 -9.46 -3.24
CA TRP A 169 14.31 -9.51 -2.38
C TRP A 169 14.66 -9.86 -0.91
N GLU A 170 15.68 -10.65 -0.66
CA GLU A 170 16.10 -11.01 0.70
C GLU A 170 16.55 -9.75 1.48
N ASP A 171 17.32 -8.85 0.82
CA ASP A 171 17.71 -7.59 1.43
C ASP A 171 16.49 -6.73 1.79
N ALA A 172 15.51 -6.63 0.90
CA ALA A 172 14.27 -5.90 1.16
C ALA A 172 13.52 -6.45 2.38
N VAL A 173 13.38 -7.76 2.48
CA VAL A 173 12.66 -8.40 3.59
C VAL A 173 13.45 -8.25 4.91
N VAL A 174 14.74 -8.47 4.90
CA VAL A 174 15.59 -8.37 6.11
C VAL A 174 15.67 -6.93 6.62
N ARG A 175 15.77 -5.95 5.71
CA ARG A 175 15.91 -4.53 6.10
C ARG A 175 14.60 -3.89 6.51
N TRP A 176 13.50 -4.22 5.83
CA TRP A 176 12.26 -3.45 5.94
C TRP A 176 11.13 -4.18 6.63
N TYR A 177 10.98 -5.49 6.42
CA TYR A 177 9.92 -6.26 7.06
C TYR A 177 10.33 -6.82 8.42
N ARG A 178 11.52 -7.40 8.53
CA ARG A 178 11.97 -8.05 9.77
C ARG A 178 12.03 -7.12 11.00
N PRO A 179 12.40 -5.81 10.89
CA PRO A 179 12.39 -4.89 12.02
C PRO A 179 11.00 -4.47 12.47
N PHE A 180 10.00 -4.61 11.61
CA PHE A 180 8.60 -4.29 11.89
C PHE A 180 7.93 -5.36 12.78
#